data_23b991b4233842639c857888024e236d
#
_entry.id   23b991b4233842639c857888024e236d
#
_cell.length_a   1.000
_cell.length_b   1.000
_cell.length_c   1.000
_cell.angle_alpha   90.00
_cell.angle_beta   90.00
_cell.angle_gamma   90.00
#
_symmetry.space_group_name_H-M   'P 1'
#
loop_
_entity.id
_entity.type
_entity.pdbx_description
1 polymer ?
#
loop_
_entity_poly.entity_id
_entity_poly.type
_entity_poly.pdbx_seq_one_letter_code
_entity_poly.pdbx_strand_id
1 'polypeptide(L)'
;RRSSDLGYEIYRSSEYNGTYKKVKTITKATTKKWVNKKLAKDREYFYKIRAYRKVNGKEYFGAYLKVSAGTTPGGKGFQTKTAMKLLKKPSAKSAKRATIPAGATVHYIGKTVLKNKAKFYHVQFHKGSKTFDGYLTSIKGLKLRKTLITAKRSPLKQSASASAKTLATLPKNMPVIVLKTKKSGKHTWYMTVYLKGKKLHTGYVNATQF
;
A
#
# COMPACT_ATOMS: atom_id res chain seq x y z
N ARG A 1 -15.90 36.27 6.71
CA ARG A 1 -16.25 35.07 5.88
C ARG A 1 -16.45 33.89 6.82
N ARG A 2 -17.65 33.31 6.86
CA ARG A 2 -17.95 32.19 7.77
C ARG A 2 -17.27 30.92 7.29
N SER A 3 -16.48 30.27 8.15
CA SER A 3 -15.85 28.97 7.92
C SER A 3 -16.87 27.84 7.66
N SER A 4 -18.16 28.07 7.96
CA SER A 4 -19.27 27.13 7.77
C SER A 4 -19.61 26.84 6.31
N ASP A 5 -19.14 27.66 5.38
CA ASP A 5 -19.49 27.57 3.97
C ASP A 5 -18.54 26.70 3.13
N LEU A 6 -17.53 26.09 3.79
CA LEU A 6 -16.53 25.23 3.17
C LEU A 6 -16.71 23.77 3.62
N GLY A 7 -16.53 22.86 2.71
CA GLY A 7 -16.60 21.44 3.00
C GLY A 7 -15.96 20.56 1.93
N TYR A 8 -16.20 19.25 2.05
CA TYR A 8 -15.69 18.26 1.12
C TYR A 8 -16.76 17.30 0.69
N GLU A 9 -16.76 16.92 -0.58
CA GLU A 9 -17.51 15.79 -1.09
C GLU A 9 -16.60 14.63 -1.39
N ILE A 10 -17.00 13.42 -0.94
CA ILE A 10 -16.24 12.18 -1.14
C ILE A 10 -17.10 11.23 -1.96
N TYR A 11 -16.53 10.77 -3.07
CA TYR A 11 -17.14 9.81 -3.99
C TYR A 11 -16.31 8.53 -3.99
N ARG A 12 -16.94 7.39 -4.16
CA ARG A 12 -16.29 6.07 -4.18
C ARG A 12 -16.72 5.26 -5.39
N SER A 13 -15.77 4.49 -5.92
CA SER A 13 -15.98 3.43 -6.90
C SER A 13 -15.22 2.16 -6.48
N SER A 14 -15.69 1.00 -6.90
CA SER A 14 -14.95 -0.27 -6.84
C SER A 14 -14.02 -0.48 -8.05
N GLU A 15 -14.02 0.43 -9.01
CA GLU A 15 -13.21 0.38 -10.22
C GLU A 15 -12.47 1.70 -10.46
N TYR A 16 -11.24 1.61 -10.99
CA TYR A 16 -10.39 2.78 -11.25
C TYR A 16 -11.03 3.80 -12.20
N ASN A 17 -11.64 3.33 -13.29
CA ASN A 17 -12.35 4.15 -14.27
C ASN A 17 -13.88 3.95 -14.23
N GLY A 18 -14.39 3.44 -13.09
CA GLY A 18 -15.81 3.17 -12.91
C GLY A 18 -16.63 4.43 -12.58
N THR A 19 -17.92 4.22 -12.37
CA THR A 19 -18.84 5.26 -11.88
C THR A 19 -18.59 5.50 -10.40
N TYR A 20 -18.33 6.74 -10.04
CA TYR A 20 -18.12 7.18 -8.68
C TYR A 20 -19.43 7.66 -8.06
N LYS A 21 -19.88 7.02 -7.00
CA LYS A 21 -21.06 7.43 -6.23
C LYS A 21 -20.64 8.26 -5.03
N LYS A 22 -21.34 9.34 -4.73
CA LYS A 22 -21.13 10.16 -3.52
C LYS A 22 -21.41 9.31 -2.29
N VAL A 23 -20.44 9.22 -1.37
CA VAL A 23 -20.54 8.41 -0.15
C VAL A 23 -20.49 9.24 1.12
N LYS A 24 -20.06 10.51 1.02
CA LYS A 24 -20.04 11.43 2.15
C LYS A 24 -19.96 12.89 1.70
N THR A 25 -20.69 13.75 2.39
CA THR A 25 -20.48 15.20 2.43
C THR A 25 -19.98 15.56 3.81
N ILE A 26 -18.91 16.33 3.89
CA ILE A 26 -18.31 16.86 5.11
C ILE A 26 -18.53 18.38 5.08
N THR A 27 -19.28 18.90 6.02
CA THR A 27 -19.65 20.33 6.08
C THR A 27 -18.67 21.20 6.86
N LYS A 28 -17.75 20.57 7.62
CA LYS A 28 -16.71 21.28 8.38
C LYS A 28 -15.37 21.19 7.67
N ALA A 29 -14.84 22.31 7.16
CA ALA A 29 -13.55 22.40 6.47
C ALA A 29 -12.36 21.93 7.32
N THR A 30 -12.47 22.02 8.65
CA THR A 30 -11.43 21.58 9.60
C THR A 30 -11.37 20.06 9.80
N THR A 31 -12.31 19.30 9.22
CA THR A 31 -12.32 17.84 9.34
C THR A 31 -11.13 17.22 8.61
N LYS A 32 -10.20 16.63 9.34
CA LYS A 32 -8.97 16.01 8.79
C LYS A 32 -9.08 14.51 8.61
N LYS A 33 -10.15 13.88 9.12
CA LYS A 33 -10.31 12.41 9.10
C LYS A 33 -11.77 12.01 8.89
N TRP A 34 -11.96 11.05 7.99
CA TRP A 34 -13.23 10.36 7.84
C TRP A 34 -12.97 8.86 7.66
N VAL A 35 -13.78 8.01 8.26
CA VAL A 35 -13.68 6.55 8.20
C VAL A 35 -14.84 5.99 7.40
N ASN A 36 -14.54 5.33 6.29
CA ASN A 36 -15.52 4.59 5.51
C ASN A 36 -15.66 3.18 6.09
N LYS A 37 -16.86 2.83 6.55
CA LYS A 37 -17.17 1.55 7.20
C LYS A 37 -17.88 0.60 6.22
N LYS A 38 -18.06 -0.68 6.61
CA LYS A 38 -18.79 -1.72 5.87
C LYS A 38 -18.24 -1.95 4.46
N LEU A 39 -16.93 -1.93 4.31
CA LEU A 39 -16.26 -2.27 3.06
C LEU A 39 -15.97 -3.77 2.99
N ALA A 40 -16.05 -4.34 1.79
CA ALA A 40 -15.68 -5.74 1.56
C ALA A 40 -14.18 -5.95 1.82
N LYS A 41 -13.83 -7.05 2.48
CA LYS A 41 -12.44 -7.44 2.75
C LYS A 41 -11.70 -7.77 1.45
N ASP A 42 -10.38 -7.60 1.44
CA ASP A 42 -9.49 -7.92 0.31
C ASP A 42 -9.89 -7.21 -1.00
N ARG A 43 -10.37 -5.97 -0.89
CA ARG A 43 -10.77 -5.14 -2.02
C ARG A 43 -10.03 -3.82 -2.00
N GLU A 44 -9.79 -3.28 -3.19
CA GLU A 44 -9.37 -1.90 -3.39
C GLU A 44 -10.60 -1.05 -3.73
N TYR A 45 -10.65 0.15 -3.20
CA TYR A 45 -11.66 1.16 -3.50
C TYR A 45 -10.97 2.44 -3.97
N PHE A 46 -11.58 3.08 -4.93
CA PHE A 46 -11.10 4.33 -5.52
C PHE A 46 -11.98 5.46 -5.05
N TYR A 47 -11.36 6.56 -4.67
CA TYR A 47 -12.06 7.74 -4.18
C TYR A 47 -11.73 8.95 -5.03
N LYS A 48 -12.73 9.82 -5.21
CA LYS A 48 -12.57 11.20 -5.66
C LYS A 48 -13.01 12.10 -4.52
N ILE A 49 -12.17 13.07 -4.19
CA ILE A 49 -12.45 14.04 -3.15
C ILE A 49 -12.34 15.42 -3.79
N ARG A 50 -13.32 16.27 -3.54
CA ARG A 50 -13.26 17.68 -3.92
C ARG A 50 -13.70 18.57 -2.78
N ALA A 51 -13.12 19.76 -2.68
CA ALA A 51 -13.64 20.81 -1.83
C ALA A 51 -14.87 21.46 -2.49
N TYR A 52 -15.78 21.98 -1.68
CA TYR A 52 -16.84 22.88 -2.13
C TYR A 52 -16.96 24.08 -1.19
N ARG A 53 -17.49 25.17 -1.74
CA ARG A 53 -17.87 26.36 -0.99
C ARG A 53 -19.30 26.75 -1.34
N LYS A 54 -20.09 27.13 -0.34
CA LYS A 54 -21.44 27.66 -0.52
C LYS A 54 -21.42 29.17 -0.37
N VAL A 55 -21.94 29.91 -1.36
CA VAL A 55 -22.04 31.36 -1.35
C VAL A 55 -23.44 31.74 -1.83
N ASN A 56 -24.20 32.40 -1.01
CA ASN A 56 -25.59 32.82 -1.32
C ASN A 56 -26.44 31.65 -1.86
N GLY A 57 -26.36 30.49 -1.18
CA GLY A 57 -27.08 29.28 -1.57
C GLY A 57 -26.48 28.48 -2.74
N LYS A 58 -25.56 29.05 -3.52
CA LYS A 58 -24.91 28.40 -4.67
C LYS A 58 -23.63 27.69 -4.28
N GLU A 59 -23.43 26.47 -4.79
CA GLU A 59 -22.24 25.64 -4.55
C GLU A 59 -21.18 25.83 -5.66
N TYR A 60 -19.94 26.01 -5.23
CA TYR A 60 -18.75 26.10 -6.09
C TYR A 60 -17.80 24.99 -5.72
N PHE A 61 -17.27 24.26 -6.71
CA PHE A 61 -16.50 23.05 -6.52
C PHE A 61 -15.06 23.20 -6.99
N GLY A 62 -14.14 22.68 -6.20
CA GLY A 62 -12.75 22.51 -6.59
C GLY A 62 -12.51 21.28 -7.46
N ALA A 63 -11.29 21.14 -7.97
CA ALA A 63 -10.87 19.97 -8.72
C ALA A 63 -10.90 18.69 -7.87
N TYR A 64 -11.10 17.54 -8.52
CA TYR A 64 -11.04 16.25 -7.85
C TYR A 64 -9.60 15.78 -7.59
N LEU A 65 -9.30 15.45 -6.34
CA LEU A 65 -8.17 14.58 -6.00
C LEU A 65 -8.63 13.12 -6.09
N LYS A 66 -7.89 12.27 -6.82
CA LYS A 66 -8.12 10.82 -6.88
C LYS A 66 -7.15 10.11 -5.94
N VAL A 67 -7.68 9.23 -5.11
CA VAL A 67 -6.90 8.35 -4.21
C VAL A 67 -7.48 6.94 -4.23
N SER A 68 -6.70 5.95 -3.80
CA SER A 68 -7.19 4.59 -3.59
C SER A 68 -6.79 4.07 -2.23
N ALA A 69 -7.56 3.10 -1.71
CA ALA A 69 -7.27 2.42 -0.47
C ALA A 69 -7.69 0.96 -0.56
N GLY A 70 -6.86 0.07 -0.04
CA GLY A 70 -7.14 -1.36 0.06
C GLY A 70 -7.74 -1.72 1.43
N THR A 71 -8.51 -2.78 1.45
CA THR A 71 -9.12 -3.35 2.67
C THR A 71 -8.54 -4.72 3.01
N THR A 72 -7.27 -4.96 2.69
CA THR A 72 -6.59 -6.21 2.99
C THR A 72 -6.40 -6.37 4.51
N PRO A 73 -7.05 -7.38 5.15
CA PRO A 73 -6.97 -7.53 6.59
C PRO A 73 -5.55 -7.84 7.05
N GLY A 74 -5.11 -7.15 8.11
CA GLY A 74 -3.88 -7.45 8.83
C GLY A 74 -2.59 -7.20 8.06
N GLY A 75 -2.61 -6.36 7.03
CA GLY A 75 -1.45 -6.07 6.20
C GLY A 75 -0.81 -7.36 5.65
N LYS A 76 -0.89 -7.60 4.37
CA LYS A 76 -0.34 -8.78 3.71
C LYS A 76 0.74 -8.40 2.71
N GLY A 77 1.62 -9.35 2.43
CA GLY A 77 2.62 -9.23 1.40
C GLY A 77 3.09 -10.60 0.96
N PHE A 78 3.93 -10.66 -0.05
CA PHE A 78 4.47 -11.91 -0.57
C PHE A 78 5.89 -11.71 -1.10
N GLN A 79 6.59 -12.83 -1.32
CA GLN A 79 7.84 -12.87 -2.06
C GLN A 79 7.56 -13.37 -3.47
N THR A 80 8.12 -12.70 -4.47
CA THR A 80 8.00 -13.10 -5.88
C THR A 80 8.83 -14.37 -6.14
N LYS A 81 8.31 -15.28 -6.96
CA LYS A 81 9.06 -16.47 -7.42
C LYS A 81 9.82 -16.17 -8.72
N THR A 82 9.23 -15.36 -9.57
CA THR A 82 9.78 -14.92 -10.86
C THR A 82 9.74 -13.42 -10.96
N ALA A 83 10.40 -12.83 -11.94
CA ALA A 83 10.26 -11.41 -12.22
C ALA A 83 8.84 -11.09 -12.66
N MET A 84 8.29 -9.97 -12.16
CA MET A 84 6.89 -9.57 -12.39
C MET A 84 6.82 -8.15 -12.97
N LYS A 85 5.97 -7.97 -13.97
CA LYS A 85 5.68 -6.65 -14.57
C LYS A 85 4.72 -5.89 -13.66
N LEU A 86 5.16 -4.76 -13.12
CA LEU A 86 4.32 -3.82 -12.37
C LEU A 86 3.71 -2.80 -13.33
N LEU A 87 2.38 -2.71 -13.36
CA LEU A 87 1.61 -1.83 -14.24
C LEU A 87 1.26 -0.52 -13.53
N LYS A 88 1.13 0.58 -14.28
CA LYS A 88 0.73 1.89 -13.73
C LYS A 88 -0.75 1.96 -13.33
N LYS A 89 -1.64 1.21 -14.03
CA LYS A 89 -3.10 1.21 -13.85
C LYS A 89 -3.63 -0.22 -13.88
N PRO A 90 -4.81 -0.52 -13.32
CA PRO A 90 -5.45 -1.84 -13.40
C PRO A 90 -6.02 -2.10 -14.80
N SER A 91 -5.16 -2.25 -15.78
CA SER A 91 -5.49 -2.52 -17.18
C SER A 91 -4.35 -3.31 -17.82
N ALA A 92 -4.69 -4.35 -18.60
CA ALA A 92 -3.70 -5.16 -19.33
C ALA A 92 -2.89 -4.31 -20.35
N LYS A 93 -3.53 -3.28 -20.91
CA LYS A 93 -2.91 -2.31 -21.84
C LYS A 93 -2.12 -1.21 -21.12
N SER A 94 -2.02 -1.25 -19.78
CA SER A 94 -1.30 -0.22 -19.02
C SER A 94 0.20 -0.28 -19.26
N ALA A 95 0.81 0.90 -19.35
CA ALA A 95 2.27 1.01 -19.38
C ALA A 95 2.91 0.36 -18.14
N LYS A 96 4.08 -0.24 -18.35
CA LYS A 96 4.93 -0.76 -17.27
C LYS A 96 5.42 0.41 -16.41
N ARG A 97 5.35 0.26 -15.08
CA ARG A 97 5.96 1.16 -14.11
C ARG A 97 7.35 0.71 -13.72
N ALA A 98 7.50 -0.58 -13.46
CA ALA A 98 8.76 -1.20 -13.05
C ALA A 98 8.73 -2.71 -13.34
N THR A 99 9.88 -3.35 -13.21
CA THR A 99 9.99 -4.81 -13.08
C THR A 99 10.36 -5.12 -11.64
N ILE A 100 9.58 -5.97 -10.99
CA ILE A 100 9.86 -6.52 -9.66
C ILE A 100 10.72 -7.76 -9.89
N PRO A 101 11.96 -7.83 -9.37
CA PRO A 101 12.81 -9.01 -9.58
C PRO A 101 12.26 -10.24 -8.86
N ALA A 102 12.66 -11.43 -9.33
CA ALA A 102 12.46 -12.68 -8.59
C ALA A 102 13.08 -12.57 -7.18
N GLY A 103 12.45 -13.18 -6.18
CA GLY A 103 12.89 -13.16 -4.79
C GLY A 103 12.62 -11.86 -4.02
N ALA A 104 12.13 -10.81 -4.67
CA ALA A 104 11.79 -9.56 -3.99
C ALA A 104 10.53 -9.69 -3.14
N THR A 105 10.44 -8.88 -2.08
CA THR A 105 9.23 -8.79 -1.25
C THR A 105 8.33 -7.64 -1.71
N VAL A 106 7.04 -7.87 -1.68
CA VAL A 106 6.00 -6.98 -2.19
C VAL A 106 4.88 -6.85 -1.17
N HIS A 107 4.50 -5.62 -0.84
CA HIS A 107 3.34 -5.34 0.01
C HIS A 107 2.05 -5.37 -0.83
N TYR A 108 1.09 -6.17 -0.40
CA TYR A 108 -0.21 -6.31 -1.03
C TYR A 108 -1.23 -5.37 -0.38
N ILE A 109 -1.87 -4.54 -1.20
CA ILE A 109 -2.83 -3.53 -0.75
C ILE A 109 -4.27 -4.03 -0.92
N GLY A 110 -4.59 -4.62 -2.08
CA GLY A 110 -5.94 -5.09 -2.35
C GLY A 110 -6.14 -5.54 -3.79
N LYS A 111 -7.35 -6.00 -4.10
CA LYS A 111 -7.75 -6.51 -5.40
C LYS A 111 -8.81 -5.62 -6.04
N THR A 112 -8.59 -5.23 -7.28
CA THR A 112 -9.57 -4.58 -8.15
C THR A 112 -10.16 -5.62 -9.10
N VAL A 113 -11.47 -5.64 -9.22
CA VAL A 113 -12.19 -6.48 -10.20
C VAL A 113 -12.94 -5.54 -11.13
N LEU A 114 -12.62 -5.61 -12.42
CA LEU A 114 -13.26 -4.80 -13.46
C LEU A 114 -14.62 -5.38 -13.84
N LYS A 115 -15.43 -4.62 -14.59
CA LYS A 115 -16.76 -5.05 -15.10
C LYS A 115 -16.69 -6.35 -15.90
N ASN A 116 -15.65 -6.51 -16.72
CA ASN A 116 -15.36 -7.73 -17.49
C ASN A 116 -14.76 -8.87 -16.63
N LYS A 117 -14.89 -8.83 -15.30
CA LYS A 117 -14.37 -9.79 -14.32
C LYS A 117 -12.84 -9.92 -14.28
N ALA A 118 -12.07 -9.14 -15.07
CA ALA A 118 -10.62 -9.12 -14.98
C ALA A 118 -10.17 -8.63 -13.60
N LYS A 119 -9.15 -9.29 -13.04
CA LYS A 119 -8.62 -9.03 -11.70
C LYS A 119 -7.25 -8.38 -11.80
N PHE A 120 -7.02 -7.35 -10.99
CA PHE A 120 -5.73 -6.70 -10.81
C PHE A 120 -5.43 -6.57 -9.33
N TYR A 121 -4.17 -6.78 -8.97
CA TYR A 121 -3.70 -6.80 -7.58
C TYR A 121 -2.85 -5.57 -7.34
N HIS A 122 -3.35 -4.65 -6.53
CA HIS A 122 -2.63 -3.43 -6.14
C HIS A 122 -1.55 -3.78 -5.14
N VAL A 123 -0.34 -3.35 -5.42
CA VAL A 123 0.85 -3.67 -4.62
C VAL A 123 1.79 -2.48 -4.52
N GLN A 124 2.62 -2.48 -3.47
CA GLN A 124 3.77 -1.60 -3.33
C GLN A 124 5.05 -2.43 -3.31
N PHE A 125 6.01 -1.99 -4.10
CA PHE A 125 7.33 -2.57 -4.20
C PHE A 125 8.39 -1.52 -3.84
N HIS A 126 9.34 -1.90 -3.00
CA HIS A 126 10.40 -1.02 -2.52
C HIS A 126 11.75 -1.42 -3.13
N LYS A 127 12.45 -0.43 -3.68
CA LYS A 127 13.82 -0.55 -4.17
C LYS A 127 14.66 0.55 -3.51
N GLY A 128 15.43 0.19 -2.48
CA GLY A 128 16.05 1.17 -1.61
C GLY A 128 14.98 2.04 -0.93
N SER A 129 15.16 3.33 -0.93
CA SER A 129 14.19 4.31 -0.41
C SER A 129 13.03 4.60 -1.37
N LYS A 130 13.11 4.14 -2.62
CA LYS A 130 12.07 4.40 -3.64
C LYS A 130 10.93 3.41 -3.51
N THR A 131 9.71 3.92 -3.50
CA THR A 131 8.48 3.13 -3.52
C THR A 131 7.84 3.16 -4.91
N PHE A 132 7.50 1.98 -5.43
CA PHE A 132 6.78 1.80 -6.67
C PHE A 132 5.39 1.25 -6.35
N ASP A 133 4.38 2.03 -6.59
CA ASP A 133 2.97 1.67 -6.43
C ASP A 133 2.39 1.26 -7.78
N GLY A 134 1.62 0.16 -7.84
CA GLY A 134 1.05 -0.29 -9.11
C GLY A 134 0.31 -1.62 -9.02
N TYR A 135 0.09 -2.23 -10.16
CA TYR A 135 -0.80 -3.38 -10.31
C TYR A 135 -0.11 -4.57 -10.94
N LEU A 136 -0.44 -5.76 -10.42
CA LEU A 136 -0.11 -7.04 -11.02
C LEU A 136 -1.36 -7.67 -11.63
N THR A 137 -1.21 -8.42 -12.71
CA THR A 137 -2.29 -9.18 -13.35
C THR A 137 -2.59 -10.48 -12.63
N SER A 138 -1.64 -11.03 -11.89
CA SER A 138 -1.80 -12.27 -11.13
C SER A 138 -0.87 -12.31 -9.91
N ILE A 139 -1.34 -12.95 -8.85
CA ILE A 139 -0.55 -13.38 -7.68
C ILE A 139 -0.74 -14.89 -7.43
N LYS A 140 -1.17 -15.65 -8.47
CA LYS A 140 -1.38 -17.10 -8.38
C LYS A 140 -0.09 -17.81 -7.95
N GLY A 141 -0.20 -18.75 -7.02
CA GLY A 141 0.95 -19.51 -6.50
C GLY A 141 1.87 -18.72 -5.54
N LEU A 142 1.56 -17.46 -5.20
CA LEU A 142 2.29 -16.68 -4.21
C LEU A 142 1.63 -16.79 -2.83
N LYS A 143 2.44 -17.05 -1.80
CA LYS A 143 1.96 -17.17 -0.42
C LYS A 143 1.87 -15.81 0.24
N LEU A 144 0.66 -15.37 0.59
CA LEU A 144 0.45 -14.16 1.38
C LEU A 144 0.95 -14.36 2.81
N ARG A 145 1.73 -13.40 3.32
CA ARG A 145 2.38 -13.42 4.63
C ARG A 145 2.09 -12.13 5.37
N LYS A 146 2.24 -12.15 6.70
CA LYS A 146 2.13 -10.98 7.56
C LYS A 146 3.10 -9.88 7.10
N THR A 147 2.63 -8.65 7.09
CA THR A 147 3.44 -7.45 6.89
C THR A 147 3.45 -6.62 8.16
N LEU A 148 4.62 -6.13 8.55
CA LEU A 148 4.83 -5.19 9.64
C LEU A 148 5.41 -3.90 9.06
N ILE A 149 5.22 -2.79 9.76
CA ILE A 149 5.75 -1.48 9.33
C ILE A 149 6.85 -1.06 10.31
N THR A 150 8.02 -0.71 9.77
CA THR A 150 9.13 -0.22 10.60
C THR A 150 8.77 1.10 11.28
N ALA A 151 8.84 1.17 12.61
CA ALA A 151 8.59 2.38 13.38
C ALA A 151 9.74 3.39 13.28
N LYS A 152 10.96 2.91 12.95
CA LYS A 152 12.19 3.69 12.80
C LYS A 152 13.11 3.09 11.73
N ARG A 153 14.21 3.75 11.42
CA ARG A 153 15.27 3.16 10.58
C ARG A 153 15.79 1.90 11.26
N SER A 154 15.80 0.77 10.57
CA SER A 154 15.97 -0.55 11.18
C SER A 154 17.09 -1.32 10.48
N PRO A 155 18.11 -1.81 11.22
CA PRO A 155 19.17 -2.62 10.63
C PRO A 155 18.62 -3.98 10.18
N LEU A 156 18.98 -4.38 8.97
CA LEU A 156 18.80 -5.74 8.45
C LEU A 156 20.09 -6.52 8.77
N LYS A 157 20.01 -7.43 9.71
CA LYS A 157 21.14 -8.23 10.20
C LYS A 157 21.30 -9.54 9.42
N GLN A 158 22.53 -10.00 9.27
CA GLN A 158 22.85 -11.26 8.58
C GLN A 158 22.26 -12.48 9.29
N SER A 159 22.23 -12.46 10.60
CA SER A 159 21.61 -13.49 11.45
C SER A 159 20.72 -12.86 12.52
N ALA A 160 19.96 -13.68 13.25
CA ALA A 160 19.08 -13.24 14.33
C ALA A 160 19.86 -12.90 15.61
N SER A 161 20.77 -11.93 15.52
CA SER A 161 21.61 -11.44 16.61
C SER A 161 21.87 -9.94 16.47
N ALA A 162 21.95 -9.23 17.60
CA ALA A 162 22.29 -7.81 17.64
C ALA A 162 23.74 -7.55 17.19
N SER A 163 24.66 -8.45 17.51
CA SER A 163 26.08 -8.39 17.12
C SER A 163 26.34 -8.78 15.66
N ALA A 164 25.36 -9.42 14.98
CA ALA A 164 25.53 -9.83 13.60
C ALA A 164 25.78 -8.63 12.66
N LYS A 165 26.51 -8.89 11.56
CA LYS A 165 26.79 -7.91 10.51
C LYS A 165 25.50 -7.28 9.99
N THR A 166 25.49 -5.96 9.82
CA THR A 166 24.40 -5.24 9.18
C THR A 166 24.57 -5.28 7.66
N LEU A 167 23.61 -5.89 6.96
CA LEU A 167 23.62 -6.01 5.50
C LEU A 167 23.06 -4.76 4.81
N ALA A 168 22.07 -4.13 5.44
CA ALA A 168 21.42 -2.92 4.95
C ALA A 168 20.67 -2.23 6.09
N THR A 169 20.20 -1.00 5.87
CA THR A 169 19.30 -0.29 6.79
C THR A 169 17.97 -0.03 6.08
N LEU A 170 16.90 -0.54 6.66
CA LEU A 170 15.53 -0.32 6.17
C LEU A 170 15.08 1.10 6.56
N PRO A 171 14.39 1.83 5.67
CA PRO A 171 13.78 3.12 6.01
C PRO A 171 12.70 3.00 7.10
N LYS A 172 12.40 4.11 7.79
CA LYS A 172 11.18 4.24 8.60
C LYS A 172 9.93 4.12 7.71
N ASN A 173 8.84 3.61 8.26
CA ASN A 173 7.54 3.40 7.59
C ASN A 173 7.61 2.44 6.40
N MET A 174 8.62 1.58 6.36
CA MET A 174 8.74 0.57 5.30
C MET A 174 7.94 -0.69 5.66
N PRO A 175 7.11 -1.25 4.75
CA PRO A 175 6.47 -2.54 4.94
C PRO A 175 7.50 -3.68 4.83
N VAL A 176 7.56 -4.49 5.87
CA VAL A 176 8.43 -5.67 6.02
C VAL A 176 7.57 -6.92 5.95
N ILE A 177 7.79 -7.76 4.93
CA ILE A 177 7.10 -9.03 4.75
C ILE A 177 7.81 -10.09 5.59
N VAL A 178 7.11 -10.66 6.56
CA VAL A 178 7.67 -11.67 7.47
C VAL A 178 7.73 -13.03 6.76
N LEU A 179 8.91 -13.44 6.31
CA LEU A 179 9.12 -14.73 5.65
C LEU A 179 9.26 -15.87 6.66
N LYS A 180 10.01 -15.63 7.75
CA LYS A 180 10.17 -16.54 8.89
C LYS A 180 10.27 -15.73 10.17
N THR A 181 9.94 -16.37 11.30
CA THR A 181 10.16 -15.84 12.64
C THR A 181 11.21 -16.72 13.31
N LYS A 182 12.20 -16.11 13.99
CA LYS A 182 13.21 -16.81 14.79
C LYS A 182 13.27 -16.16 16.17
N LYS A 183 13.28 -16.98 17.23
CA LYS A 183 13.61 -16.56 18.59
C LYS A 183 15.10 -16.75 18.81
N SER A 184 15.75 -15.80 19.47
CA SER A 184 17.15 -15.84 19.88
C SER A 184 17.27 -15.18 21.23
N GLY A 185 17.43 -15.97 22.28
CA GLY A 185 17.28 -15.54 23.67
C GLY A 185 15.90 -14.90 23.90
N LYS A 186 15.89 -13.73 24.53
CA LYS A 186 14.65 -12.95 24.81
C LYS A 186 14.12 -12.19 23.59
N HIS A 187 14.79 -12.25 22.44
CA HIS A 187 14.46 -11.45 21.25
C HIS A 187 13.77 -12.28 20.17
N THR A 188 12.78 -11.66 19.53
CA THR A 188 12.12 -12.17 18.32
C THR A 188 12.67 -11.44 17.11
N TRP A 189 12.98 -12.18 16.05
CA TRP A 189 13.53 -11.69 14.80
C TRP A 189 12.66 -12.12 13.63
N TYR A 190 12.47 -11.22 12.67
CA TYR A 190 11.71 -11.47 11.45
C TYR A 190 12.63 -11.49 10.24
N MET A 191 12.69 -12.63 9.55
CA MET A 191 13.42 -12.75 8.31
C MET A 191 12.63 -12.09 7.18
N THR A 192 13.30 -11.27 6.41
CA THR A 192 12.74 -10.59 5.23
C THR A 192 13.79 -10.42 4.13
N VAL A 193 13.37 -9.90 2.97
CA VAL A 193 14.26 -9.51 1.87
C VAL A 193 14.13 -8.03 1.60
N TYR A 194 15.24 -7.37 1.39
CA TYR A 194 15.33 -5.96 1.02
C TYR A 194 16.15 -5.76 -0.25
N LEU A 195 15.59 -5.08 -1.24
CA LEU A 195 16.28 -4.73 -2.47
C LEU A 195 16.97 -3.37 -2.32
N LYS A 196 18.31 -3.36 -2.26
CA LYS A 196 19.14 -2.14 -2.27
C LYS A 196 19.90 -2.08 -3.60
N GLY A 197 19.65 -1.04 -4.39
CA GLY A 197 20.21 -0.96 -5.74
C GLY A 197 19.69 -2.10 -6.63
N LYS A 198 20.59 -2.97 -7.09
CA LYS A 198 20.26 -4.18 -7.87
C LYS A 198 20.38 -5.47 -7.05
N LYS A 199 20.83 -5.39 -5.78
CA LYS A 199 21.12 -6.55 -4.92
C LYS A 199 20.01 -6.80 -3.90
N LEU A 200 19.55 -8.06 -3.83
CA LEU A 200 18.65 -8.54 -2.78
C LEU A 200 19.46 -8.94 -1.54
N HIS A 201 19.11 -8.40 -0.41
CA HIS A 201 19.68 -8.74 0.89
C HIS A 201 18.63 -9.49 1.71
N THR A 202 18.88 -10.76 1.99
CA THR A 202 18.05 -11.55 2.92
C THR A 202 18.65 -11.45 4.30
N GLY A 203 17.84 -11.13 5.31
CA GLY A 203 18.33 -10.98 6.66
C GLY A 203 17.21 -10.84 7.69
N TYR A 204 17.58 -10.45 8.89
CA TYR A 204 16.72 -10.41 10.07
C TYR A 204 16.56 -9.00 10.61
N VAL A 205 15.33 -8.65 10.99
CA VAL A 205 14.98 -7.41 11.68
C VAL A 205 14.43 -7.77 13.06
N ASN A 206 14.92 -7.10 14.11
CA ASN A 206 14.44 -7.33 15.47
C ASN A 206 12.99 -6.84 15.61
N ALA A 207 12.16 -7.56 16.35
CA ALA A 207 10.75 -7.23 16.56
C ALA A 207 10.54 -5.84 17.21
N THR A 208 11.52 -5.34 17.97
CA THR A 208 11.50 -4.01 18.60
C THR A 208 11.59 -2.84 17.61
N GLN A 209 11.75 -3.13 16.32
CA GLN A 209 11.82 -2.12 15.27
C GLN A 209 10.44 -1.74 14.68
N PHE A 210 9.36 -2.43 15.13
CA PHE A 210 7.99 -2.28 14.61
C PHE A 210 7.01 -1.64 15.59
#